data_c34bf58dbca806b27b2604fce7f2fd65
#
_entry.id   c34bf58dbca806b27b2604fce7f2fd65
#
_cell.length_a   1.000
_cell.length_b   1.000
_cell.length_c   1.000
_cell.angle_alpha   90.00
_cell.angle_beta   90.00
_cell.angle_gamma   90.00
#
_symmetry.space_group_name_H-M   'P 1'
#
loop_
_entity.id
_entity.type
_entity.pdbx_description
1 polymer ?
#
loop_
_entity_poly.entity_id
_entity_poly.type
_entity_poly.pdbx_seq_one_letter_code
_entity_poly.pdbx_strand_id
1 'polypeptide(L)'
;MSQIKTDKLTGTSTAGSILVTGEGNSTTTNLQQGLAKVWLYYASQATVDSLNISGVTDTGTGVLDIAFANDFGNSNWSGHHTTDYQQPYLSDQARATGTAKLLNRNSSDALVDATAGNATFHGDLA
;
A
#
# COMPACT_ATOMS: atom_id res chain seq x y z
N MET A 1 10.45 17.84 28.27
CA MET A 1 9.96 16.99 27.16
C MET A 1 10.52 17.57 25.87
N SER A 2 11.22 16.77 25.08
CA SER A 2 11.79 17.21 23.78
C SER A 2 10.75 17.00 22.69
N GLN A 3 10.56 17.99 21.83
CA GLN A 3 9.62 17.95 20.70
C GLN A 3 10.34 18.39 19.43
N ILE A 4 10.06 17.71 18.32
CA ILE A 4 10.42 18.15 16.97
C ILE A 4 9.11 18.65 16.32
N LYS A 5 9.07 19.93 15.97
CA LYS A 5 7.95 20.53 15.20
C LYS A 5 8.48 20.90 13.83
N THR A 6 8.01 20.24 12.79
CA THR A 6 8.47 20.49 11.41
C THR A 6 7.38 20.12 10.42
N ASP A 7 7.22 20.91 9.37
CA ASP A 7 6.29 20.64 8.26
C ASP A 7 6.90 19.66 7.25
N LYS A 8 8.23 19.51 7.27
CA LYS A 8 8.96 18.66 6.33
C LYS A 8 10.20 18.05 6.98
N LEU A 9 10.41 16.75 6.78
CA LEU A 9 11.63 16.04 7.17
C LEU A 9 12.29 15.49 5.90
N THR A 10 13.52 15.93 5.60
CA THR A 10 14.26 15.54 4.41
C THR A 10 15.58 14.91 4.79
N GLY A 11 15.89 13.72 4.27
CA GLY A 11 17.21 13.12 4.37
C GLY A 11 18.21 13.89 3.49
N THR A 12 19.43 14.07 4.00
CA THR A 12 20.44 14.94 3.36
C THR A 12 21.48 14.20 2.54
N SER A 13 21.60 12.87 2.68
CA SER A 13 22.68 12.10 2.03
C SER A 13 22.18 11.20 0.90
N THR A 14 21.34 10.25 1.20
CA THR A 14 20.84 9.27 0.23
C THR A 14 19.37 8.95 0.52
N ALA A 15 18.67 8.37 -0.46
CA ALA A 15 17.33 7.84 -0.23
C ALA A 15 17.34 6.87 0.96
N GLY A 16 16.40 7.02 1.88
CA GLY A 16 16.33 6.19 3.07
C GLY A 16 17.32 6.54 4.19
N SER A 17 17.95 7.71 4.16
CA SER A 17 18.93 8.12 5.16
C SER A 17 18.35 8.54 6.52
N ILE A 18 17.03 8.73 6.61
CA ILE A 18 16.38 9.06 7.88
C ILE A 18 16.12 7.79 8.66
N LEU A 19 16.83 7.61 9.76
CA LEU A 19 16.72 6.46 10.64
C LEU A 19 16.03 6.84 11.96
N VAL A 20 15.17 5.96 12.44
CA VAL A 20 14.59 6.01 13.77
C VAL A 20 15.27 4.96 14.63
N THR A 21 15.91 5.39 15.72
CA THR A 21 16.53 4.48 16.69
C THR A 21 15.50 4.03 17.72
N GLY A 22 15.42 2.73 17.93
CA GLY A 22 14.56 2.15 18.96
C GLY A 22 15.02 2.52 20.40
N GLU A 23 14.16 2.36 21.36
CA GLU A 23 14.41 2.73 22.78
C GLU A 23 15.65 2.05 23.37
N GLY A 24 16.07 0.90 22.87
CA GLY A 24 17.30 0.22 23.30
C GLY A 24 18.59 0.80 22.73
N ASN A 25 18.54 1.87 21.94
CA ASN A 25 19.68 2.56 21.31
C ASN A 25 20.61 1.69 20.43
N SER A 26 20.20 0.50 20.07
CA SER A 26 21.05 -0.44 19.32
C SER A 26 20.53 -0.77 17.91
N THR A 27 19.24 -0.62 17.68
CA THR A 27 18.62 -0.94 16.38
C THR A 27 17.97 0.29 15.77
N THR A 28 18.11 0.42 14.47
CA THR A 28 17.50 1.52 13.71
C THR A 28 16.54 0.98 12.65
N THR A 29 15.50 1.74 12.37
CA THR A 29 14.55 1.49 11.30
C THR A 29 14.56 2.68 10.35
N ASN A 30 14.61 2.42 9.05
CA ASN A 30 14.45 3.46 8.04
C ASN A 30 13.03 4.03 8.12
N LEU A 31 12.92 5.35 8.32
CA LEU A 31 11.62 6.02 8.46
C LEU A 31 10.77 5.85 7.20
N GLN A 32 11.38 5.94 6.03
CA GLN A 32 10.69 5.79 4.76
C GLN A 32 10.06 4.40 4.61
N GLN A 33 10.82 3.34 4.89
CA GLN A 33 10.34 1.96 4.78
C GLN A 33 9.30 1.61 5.83
N GLY A 34 9.34 2.25 7.00
CA GLY A 34 8.38 2.05 8.09
C GLY A 34 6.99 2.64 7.82
N LEU A 35 6.85 3.55 6.86
CA LEU A 35 5.59 4.21 6.53
C LEU A 35 4.90 3.53 5.34
N ALA A 36 3.56 3.41 5.41
CA ALA A 36 2.78 3.07 4.22
C ALA A 36 2.97 4.16 3.16
N LYS A 37 3.22 3.76 1.91
CA LYS A 37 3.38 4.66 0.76
C LYS A 37 2.09 4.82 -0.02
N VAL A 38 1.23 3.83 0.07
CA VAL A 38 -0.07 3.76 -0.58
C VAL A 38 -1.05 3.16 0.41
N TRP A 39 -2.22 3.72 0.52
CA TRP A 39 -3.35 3.06 1.13
C TRP A 39 -4.64 3.40 0.39
N LEU A 40 -5.59 2.51 0.46
CA LEU A 40 -6.89 2.58 -0.21
C LEU A 40 -7.97 2.06 0.72
N TYR A 41 -9.07 2.81 0.83
CA TYR A 41 -10.37 2.29 1.22
C TYR A 41 -11.30 2.40 0.03
N TYR A 42 -11.92 1.30 -0.36
CA TYR A 42 -12.89 1.26 -1.44
C TYR A 42 -14.22 0.65 -0.98
N ALA A 43 -15.30 1.06 -1.64
CA ALA A 43 -16.62 0.47 -1.51
C ALA A 43 -17.30 0.41 -2.87
N SER A 44 -18.06 -0.67 -3.11
CA SER A 44 -18.73 -0.90 -4.41
C SER A 44 -17.79 -0.71 -5.62
N GLN A 45 -16.58 -1.26 -5.53
CA GLN A 45 -15.52 -1.24 -6.54
C GLN A 45 -14.99 0.17 -6.90
N ALA A 46 -15.28 1.18 -6.06
CA ALA A 46 -14.84 2.56 -6.25
C ALA A 46 -14.04 3.07 -5.04
N THR A 47 -13.09 3.96 -5.30
CA THR A 47 -12.33 4.64 -4.24
C THR A 47 -13.26 5.49 -3.38
N VAL A 48 -13.20 5.30 -2.06
CA VAL A 48 -13.84 6.18 -1.07
C VAL A 48 -12.84 7.15 -0.51
N ASP A 49 -11.66 6.66 -0.08
CA ASP A 49 -10.56 7.46 0.44
C ASP A 49 -9.23 6.76 0.17
N SER A 50 -8.15 7.55 -0.01
CA SER A 50 -6.86 6.96 -0.39
C SER A 50 -5.67 7.90 -0.22
N LEU A 51 -4.48 7.33 -0.19
CA LEU A 51 -3.19 8.01 -0.32
C LEU A 51 -2.42 7.42 -1.50
N ASN A 52 -1.92 8.26 -2.40
CA ASN A 52 -1.09 7.88 -3.54
C ASN A 52 -1.77 6.90 -4.51
N ILE A 53 -3.08 7.04 -4.69
CA ILE A 53 -3.87 6.30 -5.68
C ILE A 53 -4.28 7.29 -6.78
N SER A 54 -4.03 6.95 -8.04
CA SER A 54 -4.51 7.68 -9.22
C SER A 54 -5.79 7.09 -9.83
N GLY A 55 -6.05 5.81 -9.59
CA GLY A 55 -7.26 5.15 -10.08
C GLY A 55 -7.47 3.76 -9.51
N VAL A 56 -8.75 3.39 -9.45
CA VAL A 56 -9.24 2.03 -9.19
C VAL A 56 -10.15 1.66 -10.34
N THR A 57 -9.91 0.53 -10.96
CA THR A 57 -10.70 0.04 -12.10
C THR A 57 -11.23 -1.35 -11.80
N ASP A 58 -12.54 -1.50 -11.85
CA ASP A 58 -13.19 -2.80 -11.85
C ASP A 58 -12.95 -3.45 -13.21
N THR A 59 -12.19 -4.53 -13.24
CA THR A 59 -11.83 -5.26 -14.47
C THR A 59 -12.55 -6.60 -14.61
N GLY A 60 -13.40 -6.92 -13.64
CA GLY A 60 -14.24 -8.12 -13.65
C GLY A 60 -14.60 -8.57 -12.26
N THR A 61 -15.54 -9.48 -12.15
CA THR A 61 -16.02 -9.99 -10.86
C THR A 61 -14.88 -10.35 -9.93
N GLY A 62 -14.80 -9.69 -8.79
CA GLY A 62 -13.78 -9.91 -7.76
C GLY A 62 -12.37 -9.42 -8.13
N VAL A 63 -12.22 -8.56 -9.15
CA VAL A 63 -10.92 -8.11 -9.66
C VAL A 63 -10.88 -6.58 -9.74
N LEU A 64 -10.02 -5.96 -8.94
CA LEU A 64 -9.75 -4.52 -9.00
C LEU A 64 -8.29 -4.27 -9.40
N ASP A 65 -8.08 -3.46 -10.42
CA ASP A 65 -6.78 -2.92 -10.79
C ASP A 65 -6.59 -1.57 -10.13
N ILE A 66 -5.45 -1.42 -9.43
CA ILE A 66 -5.08 -0.22 -8.70
C ILE A 66 -3.92 0.45 -9.44
N ALA A 67 -4.05 1.74 -9.73
CA ALA A 67 -2.99 2.57 -10.26
C ALA A 67 -2.48 3.52 -9.20
N PHE A 68 -1.16 3.59 -9.02
CA PHE A 68 -0.52 4.51 -8.09
C PHE A 68 -0.32 5.89 -8.74
N ALA A 69 -0.38 6.96 -7.94
CA ALA A 69 -0.11 8.31 -8.42
C ALA A 69 1.40 8.60 -8.53
N ASN A 70 2.17 8.03 -7.61
CA ASN A 70 3.63 8.02 -7.65
C ASN A 70 4.10 6.57 -7.55
N ASP A 71 4.93 6.17 -8.48
CA ASP A 71 5.42 4.81 -8.62
C ASP A 71 6.36 4.43 -7.46
N PHE A 72 6.43 3.13 -7.18
CA PHE A 72 7.54 2.57 -6.41
C PHE A 72 8.81 2.52 -7.26
N GLY A 73 9.98 2.65 -6.65
CA GLY A 73 11.27 2.57 -7.32
C GLY A 73 11.56 1.20 -7.96
N ASN A 74 10.86 0.16 -7.50
CA ASN A 74 10.91 -1.19 -8.05
C ASN A 74 9.64 -1.97 -7.68
N SER A 75 9.49 -3.18 -8.19
CA SER A 75 8.34 -4.06 -7.89
C SER A 75 8.46 -4.86 -6.59
N ASN A 76 9.48 -4.61 -5.75
CA ASN A 76 9.74 -5.33 -4.49
C ASN A 76 8.99 -4.72 -3.29
N TRP A 77 7.87 -4.09 -3.52
CA TRP A 77 7.01 -3.60 -2.45
C TRP A 77 6.22 -4.74 -1.80
N SER A 78 5.83 -4.57 -0.54
CA SER A 78 4.90 -5.46 0.15
C SER A 78 3.53 -4.81 0.25
N GLY A 79 2.48 -5.62 0.21
CA GLY A 79 1.12 -5.12 0.33
C GLY A 79 0.24 -6.05 1.13
N HIS A 80 -0.82 -5.49 1.68
CA HIS A 80 -1.85 -6.18 2.41
C HIS A 80 -3.22 -5.73 1.90
N HIS A 81 -4.15 -6.68 1.78
CA HIS A 81 -5.51 -6.45 1.33
C HIS A 81 -6.48 -7.17 2.28
N THR A 82 -7.54 -6.48 2.68
CA THR A 82 -8.64 -7.01 3.49
C THR A 82 -9.96 -6.60 2.91
N THR A 83 -10.97 -7.46 3.04
CA THR A 83 -12.34 -7.20 2.57
C THR A 83 -13.37 -7.77 3.55
N ASP A 84 -14.62 -7.49 3.29
CA ASP A 84 -15.78 -8.12 3.94
C ASP A 84 -16.01 -9.59 3.49
N TYR A 85 -15.22 -10.08 2.51
CA TYR A 85 -15.21 -11.49 2.12
C TYR A 85 -14.00 -12.24 2.71
N GLN A 86 -14.07 -13.59 2.67
CA GLN A 86 -13.18 -14.45 3.45
C GLN A 86 -11.78 -14.61 2.88
N GLN A 87 -11.57 -14.33 1.60
CA GLN A 87 -10.29 -14.59 0.91
C GLN A 87 -9.86 -13.41 0.02
N PRO A 88 -9.41 -12.31 0.62
CA PRO A 88 -8.77 -11.24 -0.13
C PRO A 88 -7.30 -11.57 -0.41
N TYR A 89 -6.80 -11.32 -1.63
CA TYR A 89 -5.37 -11.37 -1.91
C TYR A 89 -4.89 -10.33 -2.91
N LEU A 90 -3.56 -10.10 -2.85
CA LEU A 90 -2.84 -9.37 -3.89
C LEU A 90 -2.39 -10.37 -4.96
N SER A 91 -2.60 -10.04 -6.23
CA SER A 91 -2.09 -10.86 -7.33
C SER A 91 -0.63 -10.53 -7.60
N ASP A 92 0.25 -11.50 -7.41
CA ASP A 92 1.66 -11.35 -7.75
C ASP A 92 1.91 -11.26 -9.27
N GLN A 93 1.00 -11.74 -10.10
CA GLN A 93 1.12 -11.70 -11.56
C GLN A 93 0.98 -10.29 -12.16
N ALA A 94 0.43 -9.34 -11.40
CA ALA A 94 0.23 -7.96 -11.85
C ALA A 94 1.03 -6.96 -11.02
N ARG A 95 2.06 -7.41 -10.30
CA ARG A 95 2.93 -6.56 -9.50
C ARG A 95 3.85 -5.76 -10.39
N ALA A 96 3.73 -4.44 -10.38
CA ALA A 96 4.57 -3.51 -11.12
C ALA A 96 4.90 -2.29 -10.25
N THR A 97 5.73 -1.40 -10.71
CA THR A 97 6.08 -0.19 -9.95
C THR A 97 4.88 0.72 -9.74
N GLY A 98 4.04 0.88 -10.74
CA GLY A 98 2.89 1.81 -10.74
C GLY A 98 1.53 1.16 -10.53
N THR A 99 1.45 -0.17 -10.37
CA THR A 99 0.16 -0.86 -10.29
C THR A 99 0.16 -2.05 -9.36
N ALA A 100 -1.02 -2.37 -8.85
CA ALA A 100 -1.32 -3.60 -8.11
C ALA A 100 -2.68 -4.14 -8.54
N LYS A 101 -2.90 -5.44 -8.35
CA LYS A 101 -4.18 -6.10 -8.59
C LYS A 101 -4.69 -6.74 -7.30
N LEU A 102 -5.92 -6.40 -6.92
CA LEU A 102 -6.64 -6.97 -5.79
C LEU A 102 -7.61 -8.04 -6.29
N LEU A 103 -7.64 -9.17 -5.62
CA LEU A 103 -8.56 -10.27 -5.91
C LEU A 103 -9.39 -10.58 -4.68
N ASN A 104 -10.68 -10.77 -4.86
CA ASN A 104 -11.60 -11.21 -3.83
C ASN A 104 -12.21 -12.55 -4.21
N ARG A 105 -12.20 -13.49 -3.26
CA ARG A 105 -12.85 -14.80 -3.44
C ARG A 105 -13.74 -15.11 -2.24
N ASN A 106 -14.76 -15.90 -2.49
CA ASN A 106 -15.61 -16.45 -1.45
C ASN A 106 -15.03 -17.76 -0.88
N SER A 107 -15.72 -18.36 0.07
CA SER A 107 -15.32 -19.63 0.71
C SER A 107 -15.24 -20.83 -0.25
N SER A 108 -15.82 -20.73 -1.44
CA SER A 108 -15.76 -21.75 -2.49
C SER A 108 -14.69 -21.46 -3.54
N ASP A 109 -13.77 -20.54 -3.26
CA ASP A 109 -12.69 -20.09 -4.16
C ASP A 109 -13.17 -19.42 -5.46
N ALA A 110 -14.42 -19.04 -5.55
CA ALA A 110 -14.96 -18.28 -6.69
C ALA A 110 -14.71 -16.78 -6.51
N LEU A 111 -14.36 -16.09 -7.60
CA LEU A 111 -14.24 -14.63 -7.61
C LEU A 111 -15.60 -13.98 -7.30
N VAL A 112 -15.58 -12.95 -6.47
CA VAL A 112 -16.77 -12.23 -6.00
C VAL A 112 -16.44 -10.77 -5.72
N ASP A 113 -17.35 -9.88 -6.06
CA ASP A 113 -17.21 -8.45 -5.75
C ASP A 113 -17.40 -8.22 -4.25
N ALA A 114 -16.40 -7.65 -3.60
CA ALA A 114 -16.52 -7.25 -2.21
C ALA A 114 -17.33 -5.95 -2.10
N THR A 115 -18.16 -5.84 -1.06
CA THR A 115 -18.90 -4.61 -0.78
C THR A 115 -17.97 -3.49 -0.35
N ALA A 116 -16.93 -3.82 0.43
CA ALA A 116 -15.89 -2.90 0.87
C ALA A 116 -14.57 -3.63 1.13
N GLY A 117 -13.47 -2.88 1.06
CA GLY A 117 -12.15 -3.40 1.38
C GLY A 117 -11.11 -2.31 1.57
N ASN A 118 -9.96 -2.73 2.09
CA ASN A 118 -8.82 -1.88 2.33
C ASN A 118 -7.56 -2.52 1.77
N ALA A 119 -6.64 -1.70 1.27
CA ALA A 119 -5.30 -2.15 0.90
C ALA A 119 -4.25 -1.17 1.38
N THR A 120 -3.08 -1.68 1.75
CA THR A 120 -1.90 -0.88 2.11
C THR A 120 -0.66 -1.44 1.44
N PHE A 121 0.27 -0.56 1.07
CA PHE A 121 1.50 -0.95 0.40
C PHE A 121 2.70 -0.21 1.00
N HIS A 122 3.80 -0.95 1.16
CA HIS A 122 5.07 -0.48 1.73
C HIS A 122 6.21 -0.81 0.76
N GLY A 123 7.13 0.12 0.58
CA GLY A 123 8.28 -0.01 -0.29
C GLY A 123 8.97 1.34 -0.46
N ASP A 124 9.94 1.43 -1.36
CA ASP A 124 10.61 2.67 -1.69
C ASP A 124 9.91 3.33 -2.88
N LEU A 125 9.50 4.60 -2.74
CA LEU A 125 9.01 5.40 -3.86
C LEU A 125 10.16 5.74 -4.82
N ALA A 126 9.84 5.90 -6.12
CA ALA A 126 10.80 6.29 -7.15
C ALA A 126 11.33 7.72 -6.96
#